data_93549a6f8749ed49099a0c211bd97125
#
_entry.id   93549a6f8749ed49099a0c211bd97125
#
_cell.length_a   1.000
_cell.length_b   1.000
_cell.length_c   1.000
_cell.angle_alpha   90.00
_cell.angle_beta   90.00
_cell.angle_gamma   90.00
#
_symmetry.space_group_name_H-M   'P 1'
#
loop_
_entity.id
_entity.type
_entity.pdbx_description
1 polymer ?
#
loop_
_entity_poly.entity_id
_entity_poly.type
_entity_poly.pdbx_seq_one_letter_code
_entity_poly.pdbx_strand_id
1 'polypeptide(L)'
;MALAFHFKPNGFSAATYDEAVSKLEEAGAGFGNVPGRTFHCALEVDGQIEVFDVWESQEQFEKFGETLVPIMSSLGADPGEPRVMTVHNVQNG
;
A
#
# COMPACT_ATOMS: atom_id res chain seq x y z
N MET A 1 -14.97 0.42 11.28
CA MET A 1 -15.22 -0.66 10.30
C MET A 1 -14.02 -0.75 9.36
N ALA A 2 -13.51 -1.95 9.13
CA ALA A 2 -12.33 -2.13 8.30
C ALA A 2 -12.64 -1.91 6.82
N LEU A 3 -11.67 -1.35 6.10
CA LEU A 3 -11.75 -1.08 4.67
C LEU A 3 -10.64 -1.81 3.94
N ALA A 4 -10.95 -2.34 2.77
CA ALA A 4 -9.96 -2.93 1.88
C ALA A 4 -9.69 -1.96 0.73
N PHE A 5 -8.42 -1.83 0.37
CA PHE A 5 -7.98 -0.94 -0.70
C PHE A 5 -7.24 -1.78 -1.74
N HIS A 6 -7.63 -1.64 -2.99
CA HIS A 6 -6.96 -2.29 -4.11
C HIS A 6 -6.33 -1.23 -4.99
N PHE A 7 -5.02 -1.28 -5.15
CA PHE A 7 -4.26 -0.33 -5.96
C PHE A 7 -3.72 -1.01 -7.21
N LYS A 8 -3.78 -0.28 -8.32
CA LYS A 8 -3.12 -0.64 -9.58
C LYS A 8 -2.22 0.51 -10.01
N PRO A 9 -1.08 0.70 -9.34
CA PRO A 9 -0.20 1.84 -9.64
C PRO A 9 0.38 1.75 -11.05
N ASN A 10 0.65 2.91 -11.65
CA ASN A 10 1.34 2.99 -12.92
C ASN A 10 2.85 3.09 -12.68
N GLY A 11 3.64 2.42 -13.54
CA GLY A 11 5.09 2.46 -13.44
C GLY A 11 5.64 1.76 -12.21
N PHE A 12 4.95 0.74 -11.73
CA PHE A 12 5.27 0.08 -10.48
C PHE A 12 5.64 -1.37 -10.72
N SER A 13 6.92 -1.61 -10.99
CA SER A 13 7.47 -2.96 -11.16
C SER A 13 7.87 -3.55 -9.80
N ALA A 14 8.22 -4.82 -9.79
CA ALA A 14 8.74 -5.48 -8.58
C ALA A 14 9.96 -4.74 -8.02
N ALA A 15 10.88 -4.31 -8.90
CA ALA A 15 12.07 -3.58 -8.47
C ALA A 15 11.72 -2.24 -7.84
N THR A 16 10.78 -1.51 -8.43
CA THR A 16 10.31 -0.22 -7.88
C THR A 16 9.59 -0.42 -6.55
N TYR A 17 8.81 -1.49 -6.45
CA TYR A 17 8.15 -1.84 -5.20
C TYR A 17 9.18 -2.09 -4.08
N ASP A 18 10.23 -2.87 -4.37
CA ASP A 18 11.27 -3.17 -3.38
C ASP A 18 12.00 -1.90 -2.94
N GLU A 19 12.24 -0.96 -3.87
CA GLU A 19 12.82 0.34 -3.51
C GLU A 19 11.88 1.14 -2.61
N ALA A 20 10.59 1.14 -2.91
CA ALA A 20 9.60 1.84 -2.09
C ALA A 20 9.56 1.27 -0.67
N VAL A 21 9.62 -0.05 -0.53
CA VAL A 21 9.66 -0.70 0.78
C VAL A 21 10.90 -0.27 1.56
N SER A 22 12.08 -0.24 0.91
CA SER A 22 13.31 0.21 1.56
C SER A 22 13.21 1.65 2.05
N LYS A 23 12.67 2.54 1.22
CA LYS A 23 12.51 3.96 1.59
C LYS A 23 11.50 4.14 2.71
N LEU A 24 10.44 3.34 2.73
CA LEU A 24 9.48 3.37 3.83
C LEU A 24 10.12 2.92 5.13
N GLU A 25 10.94 1.88 5.11
CA GLU A 25 11.68 1.43 6.29
C GLU A 25 12.59 2.53 6.82
N GLU A 26 13.32 3.21 5.93
CA GLU A 26 14.17 4.33 6.30
C GLU A 26 13.38 5.48 6.93
N ALA A 27 12.14 5.67 6.50
CA ALA A 27 11.25 6.71 7.03
C ALA A 27 10.52 6.29 8.31
N GLY A 28 10.79 5.07 8.81
CA GLY A 28 10.15 4.58 10.03
C GLY A 28 8.76 3.98 9.82
N ALA A 29 8.36 3.73 8.56
CA ALA A 29 7.06 3.18 8.19
C ALA A 29 7.22 1.80 7.53
N GLY A 30 8.15 1.01 8.00
CA GLY A 30 8.39 -0.34 7.50
C GLY A 30 7.38 -1.35 8.04
N PHE A 31 7.56 -2.60 7.64
CA PHE A 31 6.70 -3.71 8.07
C PHE A 31 6.57 -3.74 9.59
N GLY A 32 5.34 -3.86 10.07
CA GLY A 32 5.05 -3.88 11.51
C GLY A 32 4.99 -2.49 12.13
N ASN A 33 5.23 -1.43 11.37
CA ASN A 33 5.30 -0.06 11.85
C ASN A 33 4.37 0.88 11.10
N VAL A 34 3.24 0.36 10.64
CA VAL A 34 2.23 1.12 9.90
C VAL A 34 0.92 1.08 10.68
N PRO A 35 0.66 2.10 11.51
CA PRO A 35 -0.54 2.10 12.36
C PRO A 35 -1.82 1.99 11.54
N GLY A 36 -2.70 1.09 11.94
CA GLY A 36 -4.00 0.89 11.30
C GLY A 36 -4.01 -0.07 10.13
N ARG A 37 -2.86 -0.40 9.54
CA ARG A 37 -2.81 -1.40 8.48
C ARG A 37 -2.72 -2.80 9.09
N THR A 38 -3.73 -3.62 8.83
CA THR A 38 -3.82 -4.97 9.40
C THR A 38 -3.44 -6.06 8.41
N PHE A 39 -3.39 -5.74 7.12
CA PHE A 39 -3.02 -6.68 6.07
C PHE A 39 -2.42 -5.94 4.89
N HIS A 40 -1.40 -6.51 4.28
CA HIS A 40 -0.78 -5.97 3.07
C HIS A 40 -0.32 -7.13 2.21
N CYS A 41 -0.64 -7.06 0.93
CA CYS A 41 -0.23 -8.08 -0.04
C CYS A 41 0.12 -7.39 -1.36
N ALA A 42 1.29 -7.70 -1.88
CA ALA A 42 1.71 -7.22 -3.20
C ALA A 42 1.67 -8.40 -4.17
N LEU A 43 1.05 -8.18 -5.32
CA LEU A 43 0.87 -9.20 -6.34
C LEU A 43 1.53 -8.74 -7.63
N GLU A 44 2.20 -9.65 -8.33
CA GLU A 44 2.76 -9.35 -9.65
C GLU A 44 1.77 -9.82 -10.71
N VAL A 45 1.30 -8.89 -11.54
CA VAL A 45 0.34 -9.15 -12.60
C VAL A 45 0.87 -8.52 -13.88
N ASP A 46 1.21 -9.36 -14.86
CA ASP A 46 1.74 -8.91 -16.16
C ASP A 46 2.92 -7.95 -16.03
N GLY A 47 3.84 -8.23 -15.10
CA GLY A 47 5.04 -7.44 -14.89
C GLY A 47 4.84 -6.17 -14.08
N GLN A 48 3.64 -5.95 -13.55
CA GLN A 48 3.31 -4.81 -12.70
C GLN A 48 2.88 -5.29 -11.33
N ILE A 49 3.10 -4.44 -10.33
CA ILE A 49 2.66 -4.75 -8.96
C ILE A 49 1.29 -4.15 -8.71
N GLU A 50 0.38 -4.97 -8.20
CA GLU A 50 -0.90 -4.55 -7.63
C GLU A 50 -0.84 -4.80 -6.13
N VAL A 51 -1.51 -3.95 -5.36
CA VAL A 51 -1.44 -4.01 -3.90
C VAL A 51 -2.84 -4.12 -3.31
N PHE A 52 -3.01 -5.01 -2.34
CA PHE A 52 -4.21 -5.10 -1.52
C PHE A 52 -3.84 -4.80 -0.08
N ASP A 53 -4.53 -3.84 0.51
CA ASP A 53 -4.36 -3.49 1.92
C ASP A 53 -5.68 -3.58 2.64
N VAL A 54 -5.63 -3.91 3.93
CA VAL A 54 -6.76 -3.76 4.83
C VAL A 54 -6.37 -2.78 5.93
N TRP A 55 -7.22 -1.79 6.15
CA TRP A 55 -7.00 -0.72 7.12
C TRP A 55 -8.15 -0.65 8.11
N GLU A 56 -7.85 -0.29 9.34
CA GLU A 56 -8.88 -0.10 10.37
C GLU A 56 -9.76 1.11 10.08
N SER A 57 -9.19 2.16 9.46
CA SER A 57 -9.92 3.37 9.11
C SER A 57 -9.29 4.05 7.91
N GLN A 58 -10.10 4.85 7.21
CA GLN A 58 -9.61 5.66 6.09
C GLN A 58 -8.65 6.74 6.56
N GLU A 59 -8.89 7.30 7.72
CA GLU A 59 -8.02 8.34 8.29
C GLU A 59 -6.59 7.83 8.47
N GLN A 60 -6.42 6.62 8.99
CA GLN A 60 -5.09 6.02 9.16
C GLN A 60 -4.43 5.75 7.82
N PHE A 61 -5.20 5.31 6.82
CA PHE A 61 -4.69 5.14 5.47
C PHE A 61 -4.20 6.47 4.90
N GLU A 62 -4.98 7.53 5.03
CA GLU A 62 -4.62 8.85 4.50
C GLU A 62 -3.35 9.38 5.16
N LYS A 63 -3.20 9.14 6.45
CA LYS A 63 -2.00 9.54 7.17
C LYS A 63 -0.76 8.82 6.64
N PHE A 64 -0.87 7.53 6.37
CA PHE A 64 0.22 6.76 5.76
C PHE A 64 0.55 7.32 4.38
N GLY A 65 -0.46 7.74 3.62
CA GLY A 65 -0.29 8.34 2.30
C GLY A 65 0.60 9.57 2.31
N GLU A 66 0.63 10.32 3.39
CA GLU A 66 1.51 11.49 3.51
C GLU A 66 2.99 11.10 3.44
N THR A 67 3.34 9.90 3.86
CA THR A 67 4.69 9.36 3.75
C THR A 67 4.87 8.63 2.42
N LEU A 68 3.89 7.83 2.01
CA LEU A 68 3.99 6.97 0.83
C LEU A 68 4.04 7.75 -0.48
N VAL A 69 3.15 8.73 -0.65
CA VAL A 69 3.00 9.42 -1.94
C VAL A 69 4.28 10.13 -2.39
N PRO A 70 4.98 10.89 -1.53
CA PRO A 70 6.25 11.49 -1.93
C PRO A 70 7.31 10.45 -2.32
N ILE A 71 7.33 9.31 -1.64
CA ILE A 71 8.28 8.24 -1.95
C ILE A 71 7.98 7.68 -3.34
N MET A 72 6.73 7.36 -3.63
CA MET A 72 6.34 6.84 -4.93
C MET A 72 6.63 7.84 -6.05
N SER A 73 6.33 9.12 -5.83
CA SER A 73 6.64 10.17 -6.79
C SER A 73 8.12 10.24 -7.10
N SER A 74 8.97 10.10 -6.08
CA SER A 74 10.43 10.14 -6.26
C SER A 74 10.94 8.96 -7.11
N LEU A 75 10.18 7.87 -7.15
CA LEU A 75 10.53 6.68 -7.93
C LEU A 75 9.85 6.65 -9.31
N GLY A 76 9.12 7.69 -9.66
CA GLY A 76 8.41 7.77 -10.93
C GLY A 76 7.14 6.92 -10.99
N ALA A 77 6.62 6.49 -9.85
CA ALA A 77 5.40 5.70 -9.78
C ALA A 77 4.22 6.56 -9.35
N ASP A 78 3.05 6.26 -9.91
CA ASP A 78 1.80 6.93 -9.56
C ASP A 78 0.89 5.92 -8.89
N PRO A 79 0.53 6.11 -7.60
CA PRO A 79 -0.35 5.16 -6.91
C PRO A 79 -1.74 5.08 -7.51
N GLY A 80 -2.21 6.14 -8.19
CA GLY A 80 -3.55 6.19 -8.72
C GLY A 80 -4.61 6.24 -7.62
N GLU A 81 -5.87 6.08 -8.01
CA GLU A 81 -6.96 5.99 -7.05
C GLU A 81 -7.25 4.54 -6.72
N PRO A 82 -7.26 4.16 -5.44
CA PRO A 82 -7.58 2.79 -5.07
C PRO A 82 -9.07 2.52 -5.20
N ARG A 83 -9.42 1.27 -5.47
CA ARG A 83 -10.79 0.81 -5.26
C ARG A 83 -10.95 0.53 -3.77
N VAL A 84 -11.93 1.17 -3.15
CA VAL A 84 -12.18 1.04 -1.71
C VAL A 84 -13.43 0.20 -1.48
N MET A 85 -13.31 -0.80 -0.62
CA MET A 85 -14.40 -1.75 -0.33
C MET A 85 -14.53 -1.94 1.17
N THR A 86 -15.75 -2.12 1.64
CA THR A 86 -15.99 -2.47 3.04
C THR A 86 -15.66 -3.95 3.25
N VAL A 87 -14.87 -4.23 4.27
CA VAL A 87 -14.53 -5.62 4.60
C VAL A 87 -15.72 -6.27 5.29
N HIS A 88 -16.17 -7.40 4.75
CA HIS A 88 -17.23 -8.20 5.37
C HIS A 88 -16.65 -9.20 6.37
N ASN A 89 -15.56 -9.85 6.00
CA ASN A 89 -14.93 -10.86 6.84
C ASN A 89 -13.48 -11.05 6.43
N VAL A 90 -12.61 -11.25 7.40
CA VAL A 90 -11.19 -11.59 7.19
C VAL A 90 -10.86 -12.79 8.05
N GLN A 91 -10.26 -13.80 7.44
CA GLN A 91 -9.75 -14.96 8.15
C GLN A 91 -8.28 -15.14 7.81
N ASN A 92 -7.46 -15.40 8.82
CA ASN A 92 -6.04 -15.60 8.65
C ASN A 92 -5.73 -17.09 8.67
N GLY A 93 -5.20 -17.60 7.58
CA GLY A 93 -4.71 -18.97 7.46
C GLY A 93 -5.73 -20.05 7.31
#